data_79cd2f8ee02ee34a1d4f4cfc8ea8ad36
#
_entry.id   79cd2f8ee02ee34a1d4f4cfc8ea8ad36
#
_cell.length_a   1.000
_cell.length_b   1.000
_cell.length_c   1.000
_cell.angle_alpha   90.00
_cell.angle_beta   90.00
_cell.angle_gamma   90.00
#
_symmetry.space_group_name_H-M   'P 1'
#
loop_
_entity.id
_entity.type
_entity.pdbx_description
1 polymer ?
#
loop_
_entity_poly.entity_id
_entity_poly.type
_entity_poly.pdbx_seq_one_letter_code
_entity_poly.pdbx_strand_id
1 'polypeptide(L)'
;VSSTPTESAVLALVPEAEPVVGKERWELDPTTATGVPAHVTVLYPFLPPAEIDDAVVARLRHAVAGAGAIDCTFATTGWFGEDFLWLAPRPSAPFADLTACVWEAFPGCPPYRGEHEPLPHLTIGYGSVASLPTLQAAEARVAGQLPFGARIESLHLLVGAREADSWRVVAELPLTGER
;
A
#
# COMPACT_ATOMS: atom_id res chain seq x y z
N VAL A 1 -24.09 5.41 -9.33
CA VAL A 1 -23.96 6.56 -8.41
C VAL A 1 -22.57 6.48 -7.81
N SER A 2 -21.68 7.44 -8.16
CA SER A 2 -20.32 7.47 -7.60
C SER A 2 -20.44 7.85 -6.12
N SER A 3 -19.99 6.96 -5.24
CA SER A 3 -19.99 7.23 -3.79
C SER A 3 -19.06 8.41 -3.47
N THR A 4 -19.43 9.21 -2.48
CA THR A 4 -18.56 10.28 -1.99
C THR A 4 -17.39 9.65 -1.23
N PRO A 5 -16.12 9.91 -1.62
CA PRO A 5 -14.97 9.40 -0.89
C PRO A 5 -14.95 9.83 0.58
N THR A 6 -14.63 8.91 1.46
CA THR A 6 -14.55 9.14 2.92
C THR A 6 -13.15 8.92 3.48
N GLU A 7 -12.29 8.27 2.72
CA GLU A 7 -10.94 7.89 3.16
C GLU A 7 -9.91 8.22 2.07
N SER A 8 -8.66 8.36 2.47
CA SER A 8 -7.53 8.52 1.56
C SER A 8 -6.28 7.81 2.07
N ALA A 9 -5.38 7.50 1.15
CA ALA A 9 -4.11 6.81 1.42
C ALA A 9 -3.01 7.25 0.46
N VAL A 10 -1.76 7.21 0.93
CA VAL A 10 -0.57 7.32 0.08
C VAL A 10 0.03 5.92 -0.06
N LEU A 11 0.06 5.42 -1.29
CA LEU A 11 0.43 4.04 -1.62
C LEU A 11 1.55 3.98 -2.65
N ALA A 12 2.45 3.01 -2.49
CA ALA A 12 3.34 2.54 -3.54
C ALA A 12 2.64 1.38 -4.27
N LEU A 13 2.12 1.61 -5.48
CA LEU A 13 1.46 0.57 -6.26
C LEU A 13 2.50 -0.40 -6.82
N VAL A 14 2.17 -1.69 -6.83
CA VAL A 14 3.05 -2.79 -7.26
C VAL A 14 2.33 -3.64 -8.32
N PRO A 15 2.19 -3.14 -9.55
CA PRO A 15 1.49 -3.88 -10.60
C PRO A 15 2.15 -5.22 -10.92
N GLU A 16 3.46 -5.38 -10.72
CA GLU A 16 4.19 -6.63 -10.92
C GLU A 16 3.75 -7.73 -9.94
N ALA A 17 3.09 -7.38 -8.84
CA ALA A 17 2.54 -8.34 -7.89
C ALA A 17 1.22 -8.97 -8.38
N GLU A 18 0.45 -8.30 -9.25
CA GLU A 18 -0.86 -8.78 -9.68
C GLU A 18 -0.86 -10.20 -10.29
N PRO A 19 0.09 -10.58 -11.16
CA PRO A 19 0.17 -11.96 -11.66
C PRO A 19 0.43 -13.01 -10.58
N VAL A 20 1.06 -12.62 -9.46
CA VAL A 20 1.47 -13.51 -8.37
C VAL A 20 0.42 -13.63 -7.29
N VAL A 21 -0.16 -12.50 -6.87
CA VAL A 21 -1.07 -12.43 -5.72
C VAL A 21 -2.49 -11.98 -6.06
N GLY A 22 -2.75 -11.55 -7.28
CA GLY A 22 -4.04 -10.94 -7.65
C GLY A 22 -5.24 -11.85 -7.41
N LYS A 23 -5.11 -13.15 -7.70
CA LYS A 23 -6.17 -14.13 -7.43
C LYS A 23 -6.45 -14.28 -5.93
N GLU A 24 -5.39 -14.46 -5.13
CA GLU A 24 -5.50 -14.60 -3.69
C GLU A 24 -6.05 -13.33 -3.06
N ARG A 25 -5.59 -12.17 -3.49
CA ARG A 25 -6.10 -10.87 -3.01
C ARG A 25 -7.58 -10.70 -3.34
N TRP A 26 -8.00 -11.08 -4.55
CA TRP A 26 -9.42 -11.00 -4.93
C TRP A 26 -10.33 -11.80 -3.99
N GLU A 27 -9.87 -12.95 -3.54
CA GLU A 27 -10.63 -13.86 -2.66
C GLU A 27 -10.48 -13.52 -1.17
N LEU A 28 -9.34 -12.92 -0.75
CA LEU A 28 -8.91 -12.88 0.65
C LEU A 28 -8.64 -11.47 1.19
N ASP A 29 -8.56 -10.45 0.31
CA ASP A 29 -8.33 -9.05 0.67
C ASP A 29 -9.55 -8.19 0.31
N PRO A 30 -10.33 -7.73 1.32
CA PRO A 30 -11.55 -6.95 1.06
C PRO A 30 -11.27 -5.62 0.36
N THR A 31 -10.05 -5.11 0.42
CA THR A 31 -9.70 -3.85 -0.26
C THR A 31 -9.68 -3.99 -1.78
N THR A 32 -9.47 -5.21 -2.30
CA THR A 32 -9.53 -5.48 -3.74
C THR A 32 -10.91 -5.18 -4.31
N ALA A 33 -11.97 -5.58 -3.62
CA ALA A 33 -13.35 -5.31 -4.04
C ALA A 33 -13.68 -3.81 -4.05
N THR A 34 -12.97 -3.00 -3.28
CA THR A 34 -13.15 -1.54 -3.29
C THR A 34 -12.33 -0.82 -4.36
N GLY A 35 -11.52 -1.56 -5.13
CA GLY A 35 -10.73 -1.03 -6.24
C GLY A 35 -9.29 -0.67 -5.88
N VAL A 36 -8.77 -1.10 -4.72
CA VAL A 36 -7.37 -0.85 -4.34
C VAL A 36 -6.45 -1.90 -4.96
N PRO A 37 -5.52 -1.50 -5.87
CA PRO A 37 -4.56 -2.43 -6.47
C PRO A 37 -3.56 -2.99 -5.45
N ALA A 38 -2.74 -3.98 -5.87
CA ALA A 38 -1.62 -4.47 -5.08
C ALA A 38 -0.65 -3.32 -4.75
N HIS A 39 -0.29 -3.16 -3.48
CA HIS A 39 0.47 -2.00 -3.01
C HIS A 39 1.26 -2.27 -1.72
N VAL A 40 2.27 -1.44 -1.48
CA VAL A 40 2.85 -1.21 -0.15
C VAL A 40 2.29 0.10 0.38
N THR A 41 1.69 0.09 1.56
CA THR A 41 1.16 1.31 2.20
C THR A 41 2.33 2.17 2.68
N VAL A 42 2.34 3.43 2.24
CA VAL A 42 3.27 4.46 2.74
C VAL A 42 2.65 5.20 3.92
N LEU A 43 1.39 5.66 3.77
CA LEU A 43 0.66 6.28 4.87
C LEU A 43 -0.85 6.08 4.73
N TYR A 44 -1.46 5.49 5.76
CA TYR A 44 -2.91 5.33 5.92
C TYR A 44 -3.29 5.37 7.41
N PRO A 45 -4.42 5.96 7.78
CA PRO A 45 -5.23 6.87 6.95
C PRO A 45 -4.50 8.20 6.71
N PHE A 46 -4.81 8.85 5.59
CA PHE A 46 -4.31 10.18 5.29
C PHE A 46 -5.41 11.23 5.60
N LEU A 47 -5.37 12.40 5.02
CA LEU A 47 -6.35 13.47 5.24
C LEU A 47 -7.76 13.09 4.74
N PRO A 48 -8.83 13.61 5.35
CA PRO A 48 -10.16 13.54 4.78
C PRO A 48 -10.16 14.02 3.32
N PRO A 49 -10.80 13.31 2.37
CA PRO A 49 -10.78 13.70 0.95
C PRO A 49 -11.19 15.15 0.66
N ALA A 50 -12.08 15.71 1.46
CA ALA A 50 -12.52 17.12 1.33
C ALA A 50 -11.42 18.14 1.68
N GLU A 51 -10.36 17.73 2.38
CA GLU A 51 -9.22 18.58 2.77
C GLU A 51 -8.05 18.46 1.76
N ILE A 52 -8.18 17.58 0.75
CA ILE A 52 -7.13 17.36 -0.25
C ILE A 52 -7.33 18.35 -1.39
N ASP A 53 -6.46 19.35 -1.43
CA ASP A 53 -6.37 20.36 -2.48
C ASP A 53 -5.00 20.34 -3.18
N ASP A 54 -4.80 21.23 -4.12
CA ASP A 54 -3.53 21.36 -4.87
C ASP A 54 -2.33 21.65 -3.96
N ALA A 55 -2.53 22.36 -2.84
CA ALA A 55 -1.47 22.68 -1.89
C ALA A 55 -1.04 21.43 -1.11
N VAL A 56 -1.98 20.58 -0.73
CA VAL A 56 -1.71 19.26 -0.11
C VAL A 56 -0.92 18.38 -1.08
N VAL A 57 -1.34 18.29 -2.34
CA VAL A 57 -0.63 17.51 -3.38
C VAL A 57 0.78 18.05 -3.61
N ALA A 58 0.95 19.37 -3.69
CA ALA A 58 2.27 19.98 -3.85
C ALA A 58 3.18 19.69 -2.65
N ARG A 59 2.65 19.71 -1.42
CA ARG A 59 3.38 19.38 -0.19
C ARG A 59 3.78 17.90 -0.14
N LEU A 60 2.91 16.98 -0.58
CA LEU A 60 3.24 15.56 -0.73
C LEU A 60 4.38 15.35 -1.73
N ARG A 61 4.29 15.97 -2.92
CA ARG A 61 5.37 15.91 -3.92
C ARG A 61 6.69 16.43 -3.38
N HIS A 62 6.67 17.54 -2.66
CA HIS A 62 7.88 18.08 -2.02
C HIS A 62 8.45 17.12 -0.98
N ALA A 63 7.62 16.48 -0.16
CA ALA A 63 8.06 15.55 0.86
C ALA A 63 8.80 14.33 0.30
N VAL A 64 8.45 13.87 -0.90
CA VAL A 64 9.05 12.68 -1.54
C VAL A 64 10.05 13.00 -2.64
N ALA A 65 10.24 14.27 -3.01
CA ALA A 65 11.09 14.69 -4.15
C ALA A 65 12.55 14.27 -4.02
N GLY A 66 13.07 14.12 -2.79
CA GLY A 66 14.44 13.66 -2.54
C GLY A 66 14.64 12.14 -2.66
N ALA A 67 13.55 11.37 -2.75
CA ALA A 67 13.62 9.94 -2.91
C ALA A 67 13.76 9.53 -4.36
N GLY A 68 14.71 8.62 -4.66
CA GLY A 68 14.83 8.00 -5.98
C GLY A 68 13.91 6.80 -6.13
N ALA A 69 13.74 6.33 -7.37
CA ALA A 69 13.01 5.10 -7.66
C ALA A 69 13.54 3.92 -6.83
N ILE A 70 12.65 3.04 -6.38
CA ILE A 70 12.99 1.89 -5.54
C ILE A 70 12.93 0.62 -6.39
N ASP A 71 14.09 -0.02 -6.58
CA ASP A 71 14.14 -1.41 -7.07
C ASP A 71 14.04 -2.33 -5.87
N CYS A 72 13.03 -3.21 -5.85
CA CYS A 72 12.82 -4.14 -4.74
C CYS A 72 12.46 -5.54 -5.24
N THR A 73 12.61 -6.51 -4.34
CA THR A 73 12.27 -7.91 -4.58
C THR A 73 11.32 -8.37 -3.48
N PHE A 74 10.29 -9.09 -3.85
CA PHE A 74 9.42 -9.82 -2.95
C PHE A 74 9.79 -11.30 -3.00
N ALA A 75 10.41 -11.80 -1.94
CA ALA A 75 10.95 -13.16 -1.89
C ALA A 75 10.38 -14.01 -0.76
N THR A 76 9.73 -13.38 0.22
CA THR A 76 9.23 -14.07 1.41
C THR A 76 7.86 -13.56 1.80
N THR A 77 7.05 -14.49 2.30
CA THR A 77 5.81 -14.19 3.00
C THR A 77 6.09 -13.82 4.46
N GLY A 78 5.13 -13.20 5.11
CA GLY A 78 5.13 -12.90 6.53
C GLY A 78 3.71 -12.87 7.07
N TRP A 79 3.62 -12.81 8.40
CA TRP A 79 2.35 -12.82 9.12
C TRP A 79 2.34 -11.77 10.22
N PHE A 80 1.19 -11.11 10.40
CA PHE A 80 0.91 -10.39 11.64
C PHE A 80 -0.06 -11.24 12.47
N GLY A 81 0.46 -11.89 13.52
CA GLY A 81 -0.29 -12.91 14.24
C GLY A 81 -0.70 -14.06 13.31
N GLU A 82 -1.97 -14.42 13.35
CA GLU A 82 -2.61 -15.39 12.46
C GLU A 82 -3.63 -14.72 11.52
N ASP A 83 -3.70 -13.38 11.56
CA ASP A 83 -4.79 -12.60 10.94
C ASP A 83 -4.42 -11.93 9.63
N PHE A 84 -3.13 -11.73 9.33
CA PHE A 84 -2.71 -11.03 8.12
C PHE A 84 -1.55 -11.74 7.45
N LEU A 85 -1.79 -12.21 6.24
CA LEU A 85 -0.76 -12.73 5.34
C LEU A 85 -0.27 -11.62 4.40
N TRP A 86 1.05 -11.44 4.29
CA TRP A 86 1.66 -10.38 3.48
C TRP A 86 3.00 -10.80 2.86
N LEU A 87 3.49 -9.99 1.92
CA LEU A 87 4.82 -10.09 1.30
C LEU A 87 5.74 -8.98 1.81
N ALA A 88 7.01 -9.32 2.05
CA ALA A 88 8.06 -8.40 2.47
C ALA A 88 8.80 -7.81 1.27
N PRO A 89 8.79 -6.47 1.06
CA PRO A 89 9.68 -5.85 0.09
C PRO A 89 11.13 -5.84 0.61
N ARG A 90 12.07 -6.12 -0.26
CA ARG A 90 13.51 -6.06 0.03
C ARG A 90 14.25 -5.21 -1.02
N PRO A 91 14.94 -4.13 -0.62
CA PRO A 91 15.04 -3.59 0.74
C PRO A 91 13.71 -2.95 1.21
N SER A 92 13.44 -3.01 2.53
CA SER A 92 12.27 -2.36 3.14
C SER A 92 12.55 -0.92 3.57
N ALA A 93 13.82 -0.59 3.85
CA ALA A 93 14.22 0.72 4.36
C ALA A 93 13.74 1.91 3.48
N PRO A 94 13.83 1.91 2.14
CA PRO A 94 13.35 3.02 1.34
C PRO A 94 11.84 3.29 1.51
N PHE A 95 11.02 2.27 1.74
CA PHE A 95 9.59 2.45 2.03
C PHE A 95 9.36 3.05 3.41
N ALA A 96 10.13 2.62 4.42
CA ALA A 96 10.07 3.19 5.76
C ALA A 96 10.51 4.67 5.76
N ASP A 97 11.55 5.01 4.99
CA ASP A 97 12.00 6.39 4.81
C ASP A 97 10.92 7.27 4.16
N LEU A 98 10.21 6.76 3.14
CA LEU A 98 9.08 7.45 2.52
C LEU A 98 7.94 7.67 3.52
N THR A 99 7.62 6.67 4.35
CA THR A 99 6.63 6.82 5.43
C THR A 99 7.04 7.93 6.38
N ALA A 100 8.31 7.97 6.81
CA ALA A 100 8.82 9.00 7.69
C ALA A 100 8.74 10.41 7.05
N CYS A 101 9.16 10.56 5.78
CA CYS A 101 9.09 11.84 5.06
C CYS A 101 7.65 12.35 4.92
N VAL A 102 6.71 11.47 4.57
CA VAL A 102 5.29 11.86 4.43
C VAL A 102 4.71 12.20 5.79
N TRP A 103 4.98 11.44 6.83
CA TRP A 103 4.51 11.71 8.18
C TRP A 103 5.10 13.01 8.75
N GLU A 104 6.38 13.28 8.55
CA GLU A 104 7.01 14.55 8.95
C GLU A 104 6.33 15.75 8.27
N ALA A 105 6.00 15.60 6.99
CA ALA A 105 5.25 16.62 6.26
C ALA A 105 3.80 16.76 6.77
N PHE A 106 3.18 15.70 7.28
CA PHE A 106 1.79 15.68 7.75
C PHE A 106 1.69 15.06 9.15
N PRO A 107 2.22 15.71 10.21
CA PRO A 107 2.32 15.12 11.54
C PRO A 107 0.95 14.84 12.20
N GLY A 108 -0.12 15.43 11.71
CA GLY A 108 -1.49 15.13 12.11
C GLY A 108 -2.04 13.80 11.58
N CYS A 109 -1.30 13.11 10.69
CA CYS A 109 -1.69 11.85 10.09
C CYS A 109 -0.69 10.74 10.48
N PRO A 110 -0.66 10.27 11.74
CA PRO A 110 0.26 9.20 12.10
C PRO A 110 -0.12 7.90 11.36
N PRO A 111 0.88 7.13 10.85
CA PRO A 111 0.63 5.84 10.22
C PRO A 111 -0.21 4.95 11.13
N TYR A 112 -1.24 4.30 10.54
CA TYR A 112 -2.17 3.43 11.27
C TYR A 112 -2.75 4.07 12.53
N ARG A 113 -2.98 5.41 12.51
CA ARG A 113 -3.46 6.22 13.66
C ARG A 113 -2.55 6.15 14.89
N GLY A 114 -1.28 5.74 14.72
CA GLY A 114 -0.34 5.53 15.82
C GLY A 114 -0.57 4.25 16.62
N GLU A 115 -1.44 3.36 16.15
CA GLU A 115 -1.77 2.11 16.85
C GLU A 115 -0.72 1.02 16.65
N HIS A 116 0.03 1.09 15.53
CA HIS A 116 1.03 0.09 15.14
C HIS A 116 2.28 0.77 14.59
N GLU A 117 3.43 0.15 14.83
CA GLU A 117 4.66 0.54 14.16
C GLU A 117 4.55 0.22 12.65
N PRO A 118 4.85 1.17 11.76
CA PRO A 118 4.73 0.95 10.33
C PRO A 118 5.82 0.01 9.84
N LEU A 119 5.44 -1.19 9.42
CA LEU A 119 6.29 -2.15 8.74
C LEU A 119 5.89 -2.21 7.26
N PRO A 120 6.79 -1.90 6.30
CA PRO A 120 6.47 -2.00 4.88
C PRO A 120 6.11 -3.43 4.48
N HIS A 121 4.91 -3.62 3.94
CA HIS A 121 4.41 -4.92 3.50
C HIS A 121 3.36 -4.76 2.39
N LEU A 122 3.17 -5.81 1.59
CA LEU A 122 2.09 -5.95 0.63
C LEU A 122 1.14 -7.04 1.12
N THR A 123 -0.07 -6.67 1.51
CA THR A 123 -1.06 -7.60 2.05
C THR A 123 -1.62 -8.51 0.97
N ILE A 124 -1.76 -9.80 1.29
CA ILE A 124 -2.36 -10.83 0.44
C ILE A 124 -3.76 -11.18 0.94
N GLY A 125 -3.94 -11.32 2.25
CA GLY A 125 -5.21 -11.75 2.79
C GLY A 125 -5.38 -11.50 4.29
N TYR A 126 -6.65 -11.52 4.70
CA TYR A 126 -7.12 -11.17 6.04
C TYR A 126 -7.84 -12.33 6.72
N GLY A 127 -7.53 -12.57 8.00
CA GLY A 127 -8.24 -13.54 8.86
C GLY A 127 -9.70 -13.19 9.13
N SER A 128 -10.08 -11.91 8.94
CA SER A 128 -11.49 -11.49 9.00
C SER A 128 -12.34 -11.99 7.82
N VAL A 129 -11.69 -12.41 6.72
CA VAL A 129 -12.33 -12.89 5.49
C VAL A 129 -12.24 -14.40 5.35
N ALA A 130 -11.12 -14.99 5.79
CA ALA A 130 -10.82 -16.40 5.56
C ALA A 130 -10.22 -17.07 6.81
N SER A 131 -10.40 -18.38 6.92
CA SER A 131 -9.80 -19.17 7.99
C SER A 131 -8.28 -19.26 7.85
N LEU A 132 -7.57 -19.48 8.95
CA LEU A 132 -6.13 -19.69 8.95
C LEU A 132 -5.67 -20.80 7.96
N PRO A 133 -6.31 -21.99 7.91
CA PRO A 133 -5.93 -22.99 6.89
C PRO A 133 -6.10 -22.49 5.44
N THR A 134 -7.09 -21.64 5.18
CA THR A 134 -7.29 -21.03 3.84
C THR A 134 -6.16 -20.06 3.50
N LEU A 135 -5.77 -19.21 4.45
CA LEU A 135 -4.64 -18.29 4.29
C LEU A 135 -3.31 -19.05 4.13
N GLN A 136 -3.08 -20.13 4.90
CA GLN A 136 -1.89 -20.96 4.75
C GLN A 136 -1.83 -21.67 3.39
N ALA A 137 -2.97 -22.10 2.85
CA ALA A 137 -3.03 -22.65 1.48
C ALA A 137 -2.72 -21.59 0.42
N ALA A 138 -3.19 -20.36 0.62
CA ALA A 138 -2.82 -19.22 -0.25
C ALA A 138 -1.33 -18.90 -0.16
N GLU A 139 -0.76 -18.87 1.05
CA GLU A 139 0.67 -18.69 1.26
C GLU A 139 1.51 -19.71 0.48
N ALA A 140 1.14 -20.98 0.55
CA ALA A 140 1.86 -22.05 -0.17
C ALA A 140 1.82 -21.84 -1.70
N ARG A 141 0.68 -21.38 -2.25
CA ARG A 141 0.56 -21.09 -3.70
C ARG A 141 1.41 -19.89 -4.11
N VAL A 142 1.37 -18.82 -3.30
CA VAL A 142 2.18 -17.60 -3.56
C VAL A 142 3.67 -17.92 -3.42
N ALA A 143 4.08 -18.64 -2.39
CA ALA A 143 5.48 -19.02 -2.17
C ALA A 143 6.08 -19.78 -3.36
N GLY A 144 5.29 -20.58 -4.07
CA GLY A 144 5.72 -21.29 -5.29
C GLY A 144 5.99 -20.38 -6.49
N GLN A 145 5.61 -19.10 -6.42
CA GLN A 145 5.80 -18.11 -7.48
C GLN A 145 6.84 -17.03 -7.14
N LEU A 146 7.40 -17.08 -5.92
CA LEU A 146 8.45 -16.16 -5.48
C LEU A 146 9.85 -16.65 -5.91
N PRO A 147 10.83 -15.75 -6.06
CA PRO A 147 10.74 -14.31 -5.93
C PRO A 147 10.27 -13.60 -7.21
N PHE A 148 9.75 -12.36 -7.07
CA PHE A 148 9.59 -11.45 -8.20
C PHE A 148 10.15 -10.06 -7.85
N GLY A 149 10.59 -9.33 -8.89
CA GLY A 149 11.09 -7.95 -8.76
C GLY A 149 10.00 -6.93 -9.08
N ALA A 150 10.13 -5.74 -8.51
CA ALA A 150 9.30 -4.59 -8.83
C ALA A 150 10.14 -3.31 -8.79
N ARG A 151 9.70 -2.30 -9.56
CA ARG A 151 10.31 -0.96 -9.58
C ARG A 151 9.24 0.08 -9.28
N ILE A 152 9.42 0.79 -8.18
CA ILE A 152 8.53 1.86 -7.75
C ILE A 152 9.13 3.20 -8.19
N GLU A 153 8.49 3.86 -9.15
CA GLU A 153 8.93 5.16 -9.68
C GLU A 153 8.07 6.32 -9.17
N SER A 154 6.90 6.00 -8.59
CA SER A 154 5.96 6.99 -8.06
C SER A 154 5.22 6.44 -6.87
N LEU A 155 4.82 7.31 -5.95
CA LEU A 155 3.73 7.05 -5.03
C LEU A 155 2.42 7.58 -5.61
N HIS A 156 1.31 7.10 -5.09
CA HIS A 156 -0.01 7.49 -5.53
C HIS A 156 -0.86 7.90 -4.33
N LEU A 157 -1.51 9.06 -4.45
CA LEU A 157 -2.56 9.48 -3.54
C LEU A 157 -3.89 8.93 -4.05
N LEU A 158 -4.53 8.11 -3.25
CA LEU A 158 -5.84 7.55 -3.55
C LEU A 158 -6.89 8.08 -2.60
N VAL A 159 -8.11 8.20 -3.11
CA VAL A 159 -9.32 8.48 -2.31
C VAL A 159 -10.38 7.43 -2.61
N GLY A 160 -11.18 7.08 -1.62
CA GLY A 160 -12.24 6.09 -1.78
C GLY A 160 -13.15 5.98 -0.58
N ALA A 161 -13.95 4.94 -0.56
CA ALA A 161 -14.87 4.57 0.50
C ALA A 161 -14.88 3.04 0.65
N ARG A 162 -15.71 2.51 1.57
CA ARG A 162 -15.88 1.07 1.78
C ARG A 162 -16.84 0.41 0.77
N GLU A 163 -17.10 1.09 -0.35
CA GLU A 163 -17.98 0.63 -1.41
C GLU A 163 -17.16 0.04 -2.56
N ALA A 164 -17.75 -0.89 -3.30
CA ALA A 164 -17.11 -1.53 -4.45
C ALA A 164 -16.65 -0.50 -5.48
N ASP A 165 -15.45 -0.69 -6.02
CA ASP A 165 -14.83 0.13 -7.07
C ASP A 165 -14.83 1.64 -6.77
N SER A 166 -14.77 2.01 -5.48
CA SER A 166 -14.82 3.42 -5.06
C SER A 166 -13.46 4.09 -5.00
N TRP A 167 -12.38 3.32 -4.83
CA TRP A 167 -11.02 3.87 -4.72
C TRP A 167 -10.46 4.24 -6.10
N ARG A 168 -9.88 5.44 -6.18
CA ARG A 168 -9.24 5.94 -7.40
C ARG A 168 -8.01 6.78 -7.08
N VAL A 169 -7.05 6.78 -7.98
CA VAL A 169 -5.89 7.67 -7.94
C VAL A 169 -6.35 9.10 -8.23
N VAL A 170 -5.95 10.04 -7.37
CA VAL A 170 -6.21 11.49 -7.55
C VAL A 170 -4.92 12.29 -7.79
N ALA A 171 -3.77 11.75 -7.40
CA ALA A 171 -2.48 12.36 -7.74
C ALA A 171 -1.38 11.29 -7.82
N GLU A 172 -0.44 11.51 -8.72
CA GLU A 172 0.83 10.81 -8.82
C GLU A 172 1.94 11.67 -8.21
N LEU A 173 2.84 11.04 -7.46
CA LEU A 173 3.93 11.66 -6.71
C LEU A 173 5.25 11.02 -7.18
N PRO A 174 5.89 11.53 -8.26
CA PRO A 174 7.10 10.94 -8.81
C PRO A 174 8.27 10.96 -7.82
N LEU A 175 9.04 9.87 -7.79
CA LEU A 175 10.28 9.73 -7.02
C LEU A 175 11.44 10.17 -7.93
N THR A 176 11.85 11.43 -7.84
CA THR A 176 12.77 12.06 -8.80
C THR A 176 14.17 12.29 -8.25
N GLY A 177 14.43 11.91 -7.01
CA GLY A 177 15.75 12.05 -6.38
C GLY A 177 16.80 11.18 -7.05
N GLU A 178 18.00 11.73 -7.22
CA GLU A 178 19.18 10.96 -7.61
C GLU A 178 19.71 10.20 -6.39
N ARG A 179 20.09 8.92 -6.58
CA ARG A 179 20.77 8.12 -5.56
C ARG A 179 22.26 8.28 -5.69
#